data_6b70c03dc3b4889ce3fbe2efe36ff05e
#
_entry.id   6b70c03dc3b4889ce3fbe2efe36ff05e
#
_cell.length_a   1.000
_cell.length_b   1.000
_cell.length_c   1.000
_cell.angle_alpha   90.00
_cell.angle_beta   90.00
_cell.angle_gamma   90.00
#
_symmetry.space_group_name_H-M   'P 1'
#
loop_
_entity.id
_entity.type
_entity.pdbx_description
1 polymer ?
#
loop_
_entity_poly.entity_id
_entity_poly.type
_entity_poly.pdbx_seq_one_letter_code
_entity_poly.pdbx_strand_id
1 'polypeptide(L)'
;GHWQDEASWDPERQRVRAERQLKLGALVVRRTPQPSPAAALCRTLLIEQLKKDASLDALPWTDNSDQLRQRLAWMHQQVGVPWPDRDLTTLLEQADTWLGPSLEGCLGWSDITATALEEALWGDLDWSFRQQLDDLLPRRIPIPSGRQATLLYTADEVILAVKLQEMFGSDDGPHVL
;
A
#
# COMPACT_ATOMS: atom_id res chain seq x y z
N GLY A 1 -23.87 28.99 22.55
CA GLY A 1 -23.45 27.77 21.83
C GLY A 1 -22.57 28.06 20.65
N HIS A 2 -21.84 27.06 20.21
CA HIS A 2 -20.97 27.19 19.05
C HIS A 2 -21.06 25.91 18.21
N TRP A 3 -20.78 26.05 16.93
CA TRP A 3 -20.65 24.95 16.00
C TRP A 3 -19.23 24.41 16.01
N GLN A 4 -19.13 23.09 16.01
CA GLN A 4 -17.85 22.40 16.01
C GLN A 4 -17.92 21.23 15.02
N ASP A 5 -16.85 21.07 14.24
CA ASP A 5 -16.72 19.93 13.34
C ASP A 5 -16.16 18.74 14.11
N GLU A 6 -16.82 17.61 13.98
CA GLU A 6 -16.43 16.35 14.61
C GLU A 6 -16.32 15.26 13.54
N ALA A 7 -15.31 14.45 13.65
CA ALA A 7 -15.13 13.30 12.78
C ALA A 7 -14.73 12.07 13.58
N SER A 8 -15.22 10.93 13.18
CA SER A 8 -14.94 9.65 13.79
C SER A 8 -14.97 8.55 12.75
N TRP A 9 -14.40 7.40 13.10
CA TRP A 9 -14.48 6.21 12.26
C TRP A 9 -15.82 5.50 12.46
N ASP A 10 -16.46 5.15 11.33
CA ASP A 10 -17.66 4.33 11.32
C ASP A 10 -17.28 2.88 10.99
N PRO A 11 -17.29 1.96 11.99
CA PRO A 11 -16.82 0.59 11.76
C PRO A 11 -17.79 -0.24 10.90
N GLU A 12 -19.07 0.10 10.86
CA GLU A 12 -20.04 -0.62 10.02
C GLU A 12 -19.83 -0.29 8.55
N ARG A 13 -19.60 0.98 8.25
CA ARG A 13 -19.40 1.45 6.87
C ARG A 13 -17.95 1.46 6.42
N GLN A 14 -17.02 1.26 7.35
CA GLN A 14 -15.58 1.36 7.10
C GLN A 14 -15.20 2.71 6.47
N ARG A 15 -15.74 3.77 7.03
CA ARG A 15 -15.57 5.14 6.53
C ARG A 15 -15.48 6.13 7.69
N VAL A 16 -14.88 7.28 7.38
CA VAL A 16 -14.91 8.44 8.26
C VAL A 16 -16.32 9.02 8.21
N ARG A 17 -16.91 9.17 9.39
CA ARG A 17 -18.15 9.92 9.58
C ARG A 17 -17.80 11.31 10.07
N ALA A 18 -18.30 12.33 9.40
CA ALA A 18 -18.10 13.71 9.81
C ALA A 18 -19.42 14.41 9.97
N GLU A 19 -19.50 15.24 11.00
CA GLU A 19 -20.70 16.03 11.28
C GLU A 19 -20.31 17.36 11.90
N ARG A 20 -21.18 18.35 11.73
CA ARG A 20 -21.16 19.58 12.49
C ARG A 20 -22.06 19.42 13.68
N GLN A 21 -21.58 19.81 14.84
CA GLN A 21 -22.32 19.76 16.08
C GLN A 21 -22.51 21.16 16.65
N LEU A 22 -23.74 21.52 17.01
CA LEU A 22 -23.99 22.69 17.82
C LEU A 22 -23.89 22.27 19.26
N LYS A 23 -22.98 22.86 20.00
CA LYS A 23 -22.73 22.54 21.40
C LYS A 23 -23.11 23.68 22.31
N LEU A 24 -23.71 23.34 23.44
CA LEU A 24 -23.90 24.19 24.62
C LEU A 24 -23.06 23.57 25.73
N GLY A 25 -21.86 24.12 25.97
CA GLY A 25 -20.92 23.49 26.87
C GLY A 25 -20.52 22.11 26.33
N ALA A 26 -20.71 21.08 27.16
CA ALA A 26 -20.47 19.68 26.75
C ALA A 26 -21.67 19.02 26.06
N LEU A 27 -22.83 19.69 26.03
CA LEU A 27 -24.04 19.14 25.47
C LEU A 27 -24.14 19.39 23.97
N VAL A 28 -24.35 18.34 23.20
CA VAL A 28 -24.61 18.42 21.76
C VAL A 28 -26.10 18.56 21.55
N VAL A 29 -26.56 19.70 21.03
CA VAL A 29 -27.98 20.01 20.83
C VAL A 29 -28.42 19.86 19.38
N ARG A 30 -27.52 19.91 18.41
CA ARG A 30 -27.80 19.68 16.98
C ARG A 30 -26.64 19.01 16.30
N ARG A 31 -26.98 18.20 15.29
CA ARG A 31 -25.98 17.53 14.42
C ARG A 31 -26.42 17.66 12.96
N THR A 32 -25.48 18.01 12.11
CA THR A 32 -25.68 18.03 10.65
C THR A 32 -24.55 17.30 9.97
N PRO A 33 -24.81 16.51 8.93
CA PRO A 33 -23.74 15.87 8.17
C PRO A 33 -22.76 16.88 7.57
N GLN A 34 -21.48 16.55 7.58
CA GLN A 34 -20.45 17.31 6.91
C GLN A 34 -19.86 16.44 5.79
N PRO A 35 -20.23 16.69 4.52
CA PRO A 35 -19.81 15.83 3.41
C PRO A 35 -18.33 15.93 3.07
N SER A 36 -17.66 17.04 3.42
CA SER A 36 -16.26 17.30 3.07
C SER A 36 -15.46 17.65 4.33
N PRO A 37 -15.15 16.67 5.19
CA PRO A 37 -14.30 16.92 6.36
C PRO A 37 -12.86 17.25 5.95
N ALA A 38 -12.11 17.86 6.86
CA ALA A 38 -10.73 18.22 6.62
C ALA A 38 -9.90 16.99 6.22
N ALA A 39 -9.16 17.09 5.13
CA ALA A 39 -8.36 15.98 4.59
C ALA A 39 -7.34 15.45 5.60
N ALA A 40 -6.68 16.33 6.34
CA ALA A 40 -5.72 15.94 7.37
C ALA A 40 -6.36 15.10 8.48
N LEU A 41 -7.58 15.44 8.88
CA LEU A 41 -8.31 14.69 9.90
C LEU A 41 -8.71 13.30 9.40
N CYS A 42 -9.17 13.20 8.15
CA CYS A 42 -9.49 11.92 7.52
C CYS A 42 -8.25 11.01 7.44
N ARG A 43 -7.13 11.56 6.99
CA ARG A 43 -5.86 10.85 6.94
C ARG A 43 -5.48 10.29 8.32
N THR A 44 -5.56 11.13 9.35
CA THR A 44 -5.24 10.71 10.72
C THR A 44 -6.14 9.57 11.18
N LEU A 45 -7.45 9.67 10.97
CA LEU A 45 -8.40 8.64 11.37
C LEU A 45 -8.17 7.31 10.63
N LEU A 46 -7.89 7.37 9.33
CA LEU A 46 -7.59 6.18 8.53
C LEU A 46 -6.31 5.49 9.02
N ILE A 47 -5.24 6.26 9.23
CA ILE A 47 -3.97 5.71 9.73
C ILE A 47 -4.12 5.13 11.14
N GLU A 48 -4.82 5.83 12.03
CA GLU A 48 -5.10 5.32 13.37
C GLU A 48 -5.86 4.00 13.32
N GLN A 49 -6.81 3.87 12.40
CA GLN A 49 -7.59 2.65 12.26
C GLN A 49 -6.73 1.48 11.76
N LEU A 50 -5.82 1.70 10.81
CA LEU A 50 -4.87 0.67 10.40
C LEU A 50 -4.02 0.17 11.56
N LYS A 51 -3.49 1.08 12.33
CA LYS A 51 -2.65 0.75 13.49
C LYS A 51 -3.43 0.01 14.57
N LYS A 52 -4.67 0.43 14.80
CA LYS A 52 -5.56 -0.22 15.76
C LYS A 52 -5.91 -1.64 15.34
N ASP A 53 -6.17 -1.86 14.06
CA ASP A 53 -6.44 -3.18 13.49
C ASP A 53 -5.19 -4.04 13.40
N ALA A 54 -4.01 -3.42 13.47
CA ALA A 54 -2.70 -4.05 13.33
C ALA A 54 -2.59 -4.87 12.04
N SER A 55 -3.18 -4.39 10.95
CA SER A 55 -3.28 -5.10 9.69
C SER A 55 -3.39 -4.13 8.53
N LEU A 56 -2.84 -4.52 7.38
CA LEU A 56 -2.96 -3.81 6.12
C LEU A 56 -4.00 -4.46 5.18
N ASP A 57 -4.75 -5.44 5.66
CA ASP A 57 -5.66 -6.23 4.82
C ASP A 57 -6.82 -5.41 4.24
N ALA A 58 -7.16 -4.29 4.85
CA ALA A 58 -8.21 -3.40 4.35
C ALA A 58 -7.84 -2.68 3.05
N LEU A 59 -6.55 -2.60 2.71
CA LEU A 59 -6.07 -1.95 1.49
C LEU A 59 -6.39 -2.78 0.25
N PRO A 60 -6.49 -2.15 -0.93
CA PRO A 60 -6.89 -2.84 -2.16
C PRO A 60 -5.74 -3.63 -2.81
N TRP A 61 -5.22 -4.62 -2.09
CA TRP A 61 -4.17 -5.51 -2.61
C TRP A 61 -4.64 -6.28 -3.82
N THR A 62 -3.75 -6.41 -4.78
CA THR A 62 -3.89 -7.28 -5.95
C THR A 62 -2.68 -8.20 -6.01
N ASP A 63 -2.71 -9.19 -6.87
CA ASP A 63 -1.53 -10.04 -7.11
C ASP A 63 -0.32 -9.20 -7.52
N ASN A 64 -0.55 -8.15 -8.31
CA ASN A 64 0.53 -7.24 -8.73
C ASN A 64 1.13 -6.46 -7.56
N SER A 65 0.31 -5.87 -6.72
CA SER A 65 0.81 -5.09 -5.59
C SER A 65 1.43 -5.98 -4.50
N ASP A 66 0.89 -7.16 -4.27
CA ASP A 66 1.50 -8.15 -3.37
C ASP A 66 2.90 -8.55 -3.85
N GLN A 67 3.03 -8.85 -5.13
CA GLN A 67 4.31 -9.21 -5.73
C GLN A 67 5.28 -8.02 -5.68
N LEU A 68 4.82 -6.81 -6.00
CA LEU A 68 5.64 -5.60 -5.94
C LEU A 68 6.20 -5.39 -4.54
N ARG A 69 5.34 -5.48 -3.52
CA ARG A 69 5.79 -5.36 -2.13
C ARG A 69 6.89 -6.37 -1.80
N GLN A 70 6.68 -7.63 -2.16
CA GLN A 70 7.63 -8.71 -1.89
C GLN A 70 8.98 -8.48 -2.60
N ARG A 71 8.94 -8.06 -3.87
CA ARG A 71 10.15 -7.75 -4.64
C ARG A 71 10.92 -6.57 -4.05
N LEU A 72 10.22 -5.50 -3.70
CA LEU A 72 10.83 -4.33 -3.06
C LEU A 72 11.42 -4.67 -1.69
N ALA A 73 10.70 -5.44 -0.88
CA ALA A 73 11.19 -5.90 0.42
C ALA A 73 12.48 -6.70 0.28
N TRP A 74 12.52 -7.60 -0.68
CA TRP A 74 13.72 -8.41 -0.96
C TRP A 74 14.91 -7.54 -1.39
N MET A 75 14.68 -6.59 -2.30
CA MET A 75 15.74 -5.67 -2.76
C MET A 75 16.25 -4.82 -1.60
N HIS A 76 15.39 -4.35 -0.72
CA HIS A 76 15.82 -3.60 0.45
C HIS A 76 16.73 -4.43 1.36
N GLN A 77 16.37 -5.68 1.61
CA GLN A 77 17.16 -6.57 2.46
C GLN A 77 18.50 -6.93 1.84
N GLN A 78 18.55 -7.15 0.54
CA GLN A 78 19.77 -7.62 -0.12
C GLN A 78 20.69 -6.49 -0.57
N VAL A 79 20.15 -5.36 -0.96
CA VAL A 79 20.91 -4.24 -1.54
C VAL A 79 20.87 -3.00 -0.64
N GLY A 80 19.74 -2.73 0.02
CA GLY A 80 19.56 -1.52 0.80
C GLY A 80 19.08 -0.35 -0.03
N VAL A 81 19.42 0.88 0.41
CA VAL A 81 19.01 2.09 -0.31
C VAL A 81 19.51 2.08 -1.76
N PRO A 82 18.75 2.62 -2.70
CA PRO A 82 17.51 3.40 -2.53
C PRO A 82 16.24 2.57 -2.43
N TRP A 83 16.34 1.25 -2.36
CA TRP A 83 15.18 0.36 -2.28
C TRP A 83 14.46 0.56 -0.93
N PRO A 84 13.18 0.95 -0.93
CA PRO A 84 12.47 1.21 0.31
C PRO A 84 12.16 -0.09 1.06
N ASP A 85 12.12 0.01 2.37
CA ASP A 85 11.69 -1.10 3.22
C ASP A 85 10.18 -1.30 3.08
N ARG A 86 9.79 -2.44 2.52
CA ARG A 86 8.38 -2.80 2.27
C ARG A 86 7.98 -4.07 3.01
N ASP A 87 8.70 -4.41 4.06
CA ASP A 87 8.25 -5.45 4.97
C ASP A 87 6.92 -5.04 5.64
N LEU A 88 6.04 -6.01 5.88
CA LEU A 88 4.69 -5.73 6.41
C LEU A 88 4.73 -4.99 7.75
N THR A 89 5.65 -5.36 8.63
CA THR A 89 5.80 -4.70 9.93
C THR A 89 6.18 -3.23 9.75
N THR A 90 7.14 -2.94 8.89
CA THR A 90 7.58 -1.58 8.60
C THR A 90 6.46 -0.76 7.94
N LEU A 91 5.75 -1.34 7.00
CA LEU A 91 4.62 -0.67 6.33
C LEU A 91 3.53 -0.28 7.33
N LEU A 92 3.24 -1.15 8.29
CA LEU A 92 2.26 -0.82 9.32
C LEU A 92 2.76 0.29 10.25
N GLU A 93 4.00 0.20 10.72
CA GLU A 93 4.60 1.19 11.60
C GLU A 93 4.70 2.57 10.94
N GLN A 94 5.07 2.59 9.66
CA GLN A 94 5.30 3.81 8.90
C GLN A 94 4.16 4.15 7.94
N ALA A 95 2.95 3.70 8.25
CA ALA A 95 1.80 3.85 7.36
C ALA A 95 1.54 5.30 6.98
N ASP A 96 1.69 6.25 7.90
CA ASP A 96 1.49 7.66 7.58
C ASP A 96 2.48 8.18 6.55
N THR A 97 3.72 7.70 6.58
CA THR A 97 4.79 8.15 5.67
C THR A 97 4.57 7.65 4.24
N TRP A 98 4.40 6.36 4.06
CA TRP A 98 4.33 5.78 2.70
C TRP A 98 2.93 5.83 2.10
N LEU A 99 1.90 5.65 2.92
CA LEU A 99 0.51 5.57 2.46
C LEU A 99 -0.22 6.91 2.60
N GLY A 100 0.13 7.70 3.61
CA GLY A 100 -0.57 8.92 3.95
C GLY A 100 -0.85 9.86 2.79
N PRO A 101 0.12 10.18 1.92
CA PRO A 101 -0.12 11.05 0.77
C PRO A 101 -1.20 10.51 -0.18
N SER A 102 -1.33 9.18 -0.30
CA SER A 102 -2.34 8.53 -1.15
C SER A 102 -3.73 8.54 -0.53
N LEU A 103 -3.85 8.92 0.73
CA LEU A 103 -5.14 9.00 1.45
C LEU A 103 -5.84 10.34 1.27
N GLU A 104 -5.21 11.29 0.61
CA GLU A 104 -5.81 12.60 0.38
C GLU A 104 -7.12 12.46 -0.40
N GLY A 105 -8.19 13.03 0.14
CA GLY A 105 -9.52 12.92 -0.44
C GLY A 105 -10.25 11.61 -0.15
N CYS A 106 -9.63 10.66 0.54
CA CYS A 106 -10.26 9.40 0.92
C CYS A 106 -11.02 9.52 2.22
N LEU A 107 -12.24 9.00 2.25
CA LEU A 107 -13.06 8.88 3.45
C LEU A 107 -13.10 7.44 3.97
N GLY A 108 -12.69 6.48 3.18
CA GLY A 108 -12.67 5.07 3.55
C GLY A 108 -11.78 4.27 2.61
N TRP A 109 -11.58 3.00 2.94
CA TRP A 109 -10.67 2.12 2.18
C TRP A 109 -11.12 1.89 0.75
N SER A 110 -12.44 1.94 0.49
CA SER A 110 -12.99 1.80 -0.86
C SER A 110 -12.65 2.97 -1.78
N ASP A 111 -12.19 4.09 -1.23
CA ASP A 111 -11.80 5.26 -2.01
C ASP A 111 -10.35 5.18 -2.51
N ILE A 112 -9.55 4.27 -1.99
CA ILE A 112 -8.19 4.04 -2.47
C ILE A 112 -8.24 3.07 -3.64
N THR A 113 -7.62 3.45 -4.76
CA THR A 113 -7.52 2.55 -5.92
C THR A 113 -6.33 1.61 -5.79
N ALA A 114 -6.39 0.48 -6.50
CA ALA A 114 -5.27 -0.45 -6.59
C ALA A 114 -4.02 0.23 -7.17
N THR A 115 -4.20 1.11 -8.15
CA THR A 115 -3.10 1.88 -8.75
C THR A 115 -2.46 2.83 -7.74
N ALA A 116 -3.26 3.49 -6.91
CA ALA A 116 -2.74 4.37 -5.86
C ALA A 116 -1.90 3.60 -4.84
N LEU A 117 -2.34 2.39 -4.48
CA LEU A 117 -1.56 1.52 -3.60
C LEU A 117 -0.22 1.13 -4.22
N GLU A 118 -0.19 0.74 -5.48
CA GLU A 118 1.05 0.42 -6.19
C GLU A 118 2.00 1.62 -6.22
N GLU A 119 1.51 2.81 -6.56
CA GLU A 119 2.33 4.02 -6.57
C GLU A 119 2.86 4.37 -5.17
N ALA A 120 2.08 4.16 -4.13
CA ALA A 120 2.53 4.34 -2.76
C ALA A 120 3.67 3.36 -2.40
N LEU A 121 3.60 2.13 -2.86
CA LEU A 121 4.66 1.14 -2.64
C LEU A 121 5.95 1.51 -3.37
N TRP A 122 5.87 2.02 -4.60
CA TRP A 122 7.03 2.53 -5.32
C TRP A 122 7.66 3.72 -4.61
N GLY A 123 6.85 4.58 -4.03
CA GLY A 123 7.32 5.79 -3.37
C GLY A 123 8.06 6.71 -4.33
N ASP A 124 9.24 7.16 -3.92
CA ASP A 124 10.06 8.11 -4.68
C ASP A 124 11.08 7.45 -5.61
N LEU A 125 10.99 6.14 -5.83
CA LEU A 125 11.91 5.47 -6.74
C LEU A 125 11.76 5.96 -8.17
N ASP A 126 12.89 6.33 -8.77
CA ASP A 126 12.95 6.72 -10.17
C ASP A 126 12.53 5.59 -11.10
N TRP A 127 12.04 5.94 -12.29
CA TRP A 127 11.66 4.97 -13.30
C TRP A 127 12.80 4.02 -13.71
N SER A 128 14.04 4.46 -13.64
CA SER A 128 15.19 3.60 -13.90
C SER A 128 15.28 2.43 -12.90
N PHE A 129 14.97 2.69 -11.63
CA PHE A 129 14.90 1.63 -10.61
C PHE A 129 13.70 0.71 -10.81
N ARG A 130 12.57 1.26 -11.24
CA ARG A 130 11.39 0.43 -11.56
C ARG A 130 11.72 -0.56 -12.68
N GLN A 131 12.41 -0.11 -13.72
CA GLN A 131 12.85 -1.00 -14.79
C GLN A 131 13.88 -2.02 -14.31
N GLN A 132 14.84 -1.60 -13.48
CA GLN A 132 15.80 -2.53 -12.88
C GLN A 132 15.10 -3.63 -12.08
N LEU A 133 14.08 -3.30 -11.33
CA LEU A 133 13.32 -4.29 -10.57
C LEU A 133 12.70 -5.34 -11.48
N ASP A 134 12.09 -4.92 -12.57
CA ASP A 134 11.50 -5.85 -13.55
C ASP A 134 12.53 -6.71 -14.25
N ASP A 135 13.74 -6.20 -14.48
CA ASP A 135 14.84 -6.96 -15.09
C ASP A 135 15.45 -7.95 -14.09
N LEU A 136 15.64 -7.53 -12.84
CA LEU A 136 16.27 -8.36 -11.82
C LEU A 136 15.32 -9.40 -11.24
N LEU A 137 14.09 -9.02 -10.98
CA LEU A 137 13.05 -9.85 -10.40
C LEU A 137 11.78 -9.76 -11.26
N PRO A 138 11.73 -10.51 -12.38
CA PRO A 138 10.62 -10.39 -13.32
C PRO A 138 9.28 -10.79 -12.70
N ARG A 139 8.23 -10.13 -13.15
CA ARG A 139 6.86 -10.41 -12.70
C ARG A 139 6.37 -11.76 -13.21
N ARG A 140 6.83 -12.16 -14.38
CA ARG A 140 6.44 -13.39 -15.07
C ARG A 140 7.67 -13.99 -15.75
N ILE A 141 7.65 -15.30 -15.88
CA ILE A 141 8.65 -16.03 -16.65
C ILE A 141 7.95 -16.90 -17.69
N PRO A 142 8.61 -17.13 -18.85
CA PRO A 142 8.11 -18.12 -19.81
C PRO A 142 8.30 -19.53 -19.22
N ILE A 143 7.35 -20.41 -19.50
CA ILE A 143 7.44 -21.82 -19.16
C ILE A 143 7.44 -22.66 -20.44
N PRO A 144 7.90 -23.93 -20.41
CA PRO A 144 8.07 -24.75 -21.63
C PRO A 144 6.81 -24.92 -22.48
N SER A 145 5.61 -24.74 -21.90
CA SER A 145 4.35 -24.81 -22.63
C SER A 145 4.09 -23.59 -23.53
N GLY A 146 4.96 -22.59 -23.53
CA GLY A 146 4.77 -21.34 -24.27
C GLY A 146 3.94 -20.29 -23.55
N ARG A 147 3.34 -20.63 -22.39
CA ARG A 147 2.64 -19.67 -21.53
C ARG A 147 3.61 -18.95 -20.62
N GLN A 148 3.15 -17.87 -20.01
CA GLN A 148 3.89 -17.17 -18.99
C GLN A 148 3.29 -17.45 -17.61
N ALA A 149 4.15 -17.65 -16.61
CA ALA A 149 3.76 -17.85 -15.23
C ALA A 149 4.05 -16.57 -14.43
N THR A 150 3.07 -16.15 -13.61
CA THR A 150 3.26 -15.09 -12.63
C THR A 150 4.01 -15.65 -11.43
N LEU A 151 5.03 -14.93 -10.98
CA LEU A 151 5.86 -15.33 -9.86
C LEU A 151 5.35 -14.73 -8.55
N LEU A 152 5.44 -15.51 -7.49
CA LEU A 152 5.24 -15.06 -6.12
C LEU A 152 6.62 -14.95 -5.46
N TYR A 153 6.83 -13.90 -4.69
CA TYR A 153 8.13 -13.61 -4.09
C TYR A 153 8.04 -13.61 -2.57
N THR A 154 8.46 -14.71 -1.97
CA THR A 154 8.88 -14.77 -0.58
C THR A 154 10.39 -14.96 -0.57
N ALA A 155 11.05 -14.99 0.60
CA ALA A 155 12.50 -15.17 0.62
C ALA A 155 12.93 -16.47 -0.10
N ASP A 156 12.23 -17.59 0.12
CA ASP A 156 12.54 -18.86 -0.52
C ASP A 156 12.11 -18.89 -1.99
N GLU A 157 11.01 -18.25 -2.33
CA GLU A 157 10.50 -18.19 -3.69
C GLU A 157 11.31 -17.27 -4.61
N VAL A 158 11.97 -16.25 -4.05
CA VAL A 158 12.93 -15.46 -4.82
C VAL A 158 14.08 -16.35 -5.29
N ILE A 159 14.61 -17.20 -4.45
CA ILE A 159 15.66 -18.15 -4.81
C ILE A 159 15.17 -19.11 -5.90
N LEU A 160 13.94 -19.61 -5.77
CA LEU A 160 13.33 -20.47 -6.78
C LEU A 160 13.12 -19.73 -8.10
N ALA A 161 12.66 -18.47 -8.05
CA ALA A 161 12.47 -17.65 -9.23
C ALA A 161 13.77 -17.42 -9.99
N VAL A 162 14.89 -17.15 -9.29
CA VAL A 162 16.21 -17.02 -9.88
C VAL A 162 16.61 -18.31 -10.60
N LYS A 163 16.43 -19.45 -9.96
CA LYS A 163 16.74 -20.76 -10.57
C LYS A 163 15.89 -21.06 -11.78
N LEU A 164 14.61 -20.75 -11.74
CA LEU A 164 13.71 -20.93 -12.87
C LEU A 164 14.08 -20.00 -14.02
N GLN A 165 14.48 -18.76 -13.72
CA GLN A 165 14.93 -17.80 -14.72
C GLN A 165 16.21 -18.30 -15.41
N GLU A 166 17.13 -18.92 -14.68
CA GLU A 166 18.32 -19.55 -15.24
C GLU A 166 17.99 -20.70 -16.18
N MET A 167 16.95 -21.47 -15.87
CA MET A 167 16.50 -22.62 -16.70
C MET A 167 15.78 -22.18 -17.96
N PHE A 168 14.94 -21.16 -17.88
CA PHE A 168 14.03 -20.74 -18.96
C PHE A 168 14.36 -19.34 -19.50
N GLY A 169 15.40 -18.68 -18.98
CA GLY A 169 15.82 -17.37 -19.40
C GLY A 169 16.51 -17.40 -20.75
N SER A 170 17.01 -16.22 -21.19
CA SER A 170 17.72 -16.10 -22.45
C SER A 170 19.02 -16.90 -22.48
N ASP A 171 19.49 -17.25 -23.69
CA ASP A 171 20.76 -17.92 -23.91
C ASP A 171 21.98 -17.10 -23.44
N ASP A 172 21.77 -15.80 -23.21
CA ASP A 172 22.78 -14.89 -22.69
C ASP A 172 23.04 -15.07 -21.20
N GLY A 173 22.35 -16.02 -20.57
CA GLY A 173 22.49 -16.31 -19.17
C GLY A 173 21.51 -15.48 -18.30
N PRO A 174 21.49 -15.75 -17.00
CA PRO A 174 20.57 -15.11 -16.10
C PRO A 174 20.95 -13.65 -15.85
N HIS A 175 19.94 -12.81 -15.79
CA HIS A 175 20.06 -11.40 -15.44
C HIS A 175 19.39 -11.08 -14.11
N VAL A 176 18.91 -12.08 -13.41
CA VAL A 176 18.33 -11.99 -12.07
C VAL A 176 19.40 -12.29 -11.05
N LEU A 177 19.44 -11.53 -9.97
CA LEU A 177 20.44 -11.65 -8.92
C LEU A 177 20.47 -13.01 -8.24
#